data_7d1427d4695316c57b71b73115141055
#
_entry.id   7d1427d4695316c57b71b73115141055
#
_cell.length_a   1.000
_cell.length_b   1.000
_cell.length_c   1.000
_cell.angle_alpha   90.00
_cell.angle_beta   90.00
_cell.angle_gamma   90.00
#
_symmetry.space_group_name_H-M   'P 1'
#
loop_
_entity.id
_entity.type
_entity.pdbx_description
1 polymer ?
#
loop_
_entity_poly.entity_id
_entity_poly.type
_entity_poly.pdbx_seq_one_letter_code
_entity_poly.pdbx_strand_id
1 'polypeptide(L)'
;MLNHITLMGRLVNDPELRRTGTGIAVASFRIAVDRDFAPKDGGERKADFINCVAWRQTGEFISKYFSKGRMIVVDGRLEMRDWTDKEGNKRRTAEVVADNCYFGDSKRDDQGGSSYGGNAYGGNSYGGSYSAPATAPSYGGYSAPASAPASDFAMLDDDDAQLPF
;
A
#
# COMPACT_ATOMS: atom_id res chain seq x y z
N MET A 1 -5.12 26.96 -11.99
CA MET A 1 -5.77 26.35 -10.80
C MET A 1 -5.29 24.93 -10.70
N LEU A 2 -5.00 24.46 -9.47
CA LEU A 2 -4.58 23.07 -9.21
C LEU A 2 -5.66 22.37 -8.38
N ASN A 3 -6.11 21.21 -8.83
CA ASN A 3 -6.99 20.31 -8.09
C ASN A 3 -6.47 18.89 -8.31
N HIS A 4 -5.64 18.43 -7.39
CA HIS A 4 -4.97 17.15 -7.46
C HIS A 4 -4.96 16.51 -6.09
N ILE A 5 -5.27 15.22 -6.03
CA ILE A 5 -5.32 14.43 -4.81
C ILE A 5 -4.74 13.04 -5.07
N THR A 6 -3.86 12.59 -4.18
CA THR A 6 -3.37 11.23 -4.19
C THR A 6 -3.67 10.59 -2.84
N LEU A 7 -4.33 9.45 -2.85
CA LEU A 7 -4.77 8.73 -1.66
C LEU A 7 -4.33 7.28 -1.73
N MET A 8 -3.87 6.75 -0.61
CA MET A 8 -3.59 5.33 -0.43
C MET A 8 -4.52 4.78 0.65
N GLY A 9 -5.24 3.72 0.34
CA GLY A 9 -6.21 3.13 1.27
C GLY A 9 -6.63 1.73 0.88
N ARG A 10 -7.49 1.11 1.70
CA ARG A 10 -8.05 -0.22 1.43
C ARG A 10 -9.46 -0.12 0.89
N LEU A 11 -9.76 -0.92 -0.13
CA LEU A 11 -11.12 -1.06 -0.64
C LEU A 11 -12.07 -1.59 0.44
N VAL A 12 -13.16 -0.88 0.67
CA VAL A 12 -14.20 -1.23 1.65
C VAL A 12 -15.14 -2.30 1.11
N ASN A 13 -15.37 -2.26 -0.19
CA ASN A 13 -16.23 -3.18 -0.95
C ASN A 13 -15.60 -3.44 -2.32
N ASP A 14 -16.11 -4.44 -3.02
CA ASP A 14 -15.73 -4.68 -4.41
C ASP A 14 -16.16 -3.50 -5.29
N PRO A 15 -15.32 -3.09 -6.28
CA PRO A 15 -15.66 -2.02 -7.20
C PRO A 15 -16.88 -2.39 -8.05
N GLU A 16 -17.87 -1.51 -8.08
CA GLU A 16 -19.09 -1.72 -8.86
C GLU A 16 -18.93 -1.08 -10.24
N LEU A 17 -18.79 -1.91 -11.28
CA LEU A 17 -18.71 -1.46 -12.66
C LEU A 17 -20.12 -1.33 -13.25
N ARG A 18 -20.44 -0.16 -13.77
CA ARG A 18 -21.68 0.13 -14.51
C ARG A 18 -21.34 0.75 -15.85
N ARG A 19 -22.31 0.71 -16.76
CA ARG A 19 -22.23 1.46 -18.02
C ARG A 19 -23.30 2.54 -18.05
N THR A 20 -22.90 3.72 -18.48
CA THR A 20 -23.84 4.83 -18.72
C THR A 20 -24.77 4.50 -19.89
N GLY A 21 -25.85 5.25 -20.08
CA GLY A 21 -26.72 5.11 -21.24
C GLY A 21 -26.00 5.28 -22.59
N THR A 22 -24.83 5.94 -22.60
CA THR A 22 -23.94 6.09 -23.77
C THR A 22 -22.89 4.98 -23.89
N GLY A 23 -22.96 3.94 -23.03
CA GLY A 23 -22.04 2.79 -23.05
C GLY A 23 -20.69 3.01 -22.37
N ILE A 24 -20.45 4.18 -21.76
CA ILE A 24 -19.18 4.48 -21.08
C ILE A 24 -19.11 3.71 -19.76
N ALA A 25 -18.01 2.99 -19.54
CA ALA A 25 -17.75 2.28 -18.30
C ALA A 25 -17.45 3.26 -17.17
N VAL A 26 -18.05 3.03 -16.01
CA VAL A 26 -17.79 3.75 -14.77
C VAL A 26 -17.75 2.78 -13.59
N ALA A 27 -16.69 2.81 -12.80
CA ALA A 27 -16.57 2.03 -11.59
C ALA A 27 -16.71 2.93 -10.36
N SER A 28 -17.60 2.56 -9.46
CA SER A 28 -17.76 3.23 -8.16
C SER A 28 -17.21 2.33 -7.07
N PHE A 29 -16.41 2.88 -6.19
CA PHE A 29 -15.80 2.16 -5.07
C PHE A 29 -15.56 3.09 -3.90
N ARG A 30 -15.27 2.51 -2.74
CA ARG A 30 -14.99 3.25 -1.51
C ARG A 30 -13.70 2.76 -0.90
N ILE A 31 -12.85 3.68 -0.47
CA ILE A 31 -11.60 3.39 0.20
C ILE A 31 -11.64 3.86 1.66
N ALA A 32 -11.00 3.10 2.54
CA ALA A 32 -10.70 3.48 3.91
C ALA A 32 -9.23 3.94 3.96
N VAL A 33 -9.03 5.17 4.35
CA VAL A 33 -7.73 5.80 4.52
C VAL A 33 -7.49 6.01 5.99
N ASP A 34 -6.50 5.36 6.56
CA ASP A 34 -6.14 5.50 7.96
C ASP A 34 -5.53 6.89 8.20
N ARG A 35 -5.91 7.53 9.30
CA ARG A 35 -5.27 8.78 9.72
C ARG A 35 -3.89 8.51 10.28
N ASP A 36 -2.91 9.36 9.94
CA ASP A 36 -1.52 9.22 10.37
C ASP A 36 -1.36 9.30 11.90
N PHE A 37 -2.21 10.06 12.56
CA PHE A 37 -2.14 10.26 14.00
C PHE A 37 -3.18 9.42 14.75
N ALA A 38 -2.70 8.62 15.69
CA ALA A 38 -3.58 7.99 16.67
C ALA A 38 -4.08 9.05 17.68
N PRO A 39 -5.31 8.89 18.22
CA PRO A 39 -5.79 9.75 19.31
C PRO A 39 -4.85 9.69 20.50
N LYS A 40 -4.56 10.84 21.13
CA LYS A 40 -3.68 10.93 22.33
C LYS A 40 -4.17 10.09 23.50
N ASP A 41 -5.43 9.76 23.53
CA ASP A 41 -6.11 9.00 24.60
C ASP A 41 -6.00 7.46 24.45
N GLY A 42 -5.12 6.97 23.57
CA GLY A 42 -4.94 5.53 23.34
C GLY A 42 -6.11 4.85 22.62
N GLY A 43 -7.02 5.61 22.04
CA GLY A 43 -8.17 5.10 21.28
C GLY A 43 -7.74 4.47 19.94
N GLU A 44 -8.68 3.75 19.33
CA GLU A 44 -8.48 3.14 18.00
C GLU A 44 -8.19 4.21 16.92
N ARG A 45 -7.33 3.85 15.98
CA ARG A 45 -7.07 4.71 14.81
C ARG A 45 -8.36 4.90 14.02
N LYS A 46 -8.66 6.15 13.69
CA LYS A 46 -9.80 6.51 12.86
C LYS A 46 -9.42 6.41 11.39
N ALA A 47 -10.30 5.86 10.59
CA ALA A 47 -10.18 5.85 9.14
C ALA A 47 -11.21 6.80 8.52
N ASP A 48 -10.81 7.48 7.47
CA ASP A 48 -11.70 8.28 6.62
C ASP A 48 -12.18 7.42 5.45
N PHE A 49 -13.51 7.41 5.24
CA PHE A 49 -14.13 6.65 4.17
C PHE A 49 -14.41 7.58 2.99
N ILE A 50 -13.71 7.38 1.89
CA ILE A 50 -13.73 8.26 0.74
C ILE A 50 -14.37 7.55 -0.45
N ASN A 51 -15.40 8.18 -1.03
CA ASN A 51 -16.02 7.69 -2.25
C ASN A 51 -15.15 8.06 -3.45
N CYS A 52 -14.93 7.09 -4.32
CA CYS A 52 -14.15 7.24 -5.53
C CYS A 52 -14.93 6.77 -6.74
N VAL A 53 -14.69 7.39 -7.87
CA VAL A 53 -15.25 7.02 -9.16
C VAL A 53 -14.16 7.00 -10.21
N ALA A 54 -14.13 5.98 -11.05
CA ALA A 54 -13.19 5.85 -12.15
C ALA A 54 -13.94 5.62 -13.47
N TRP A 55 -13.54 6.32 -14.52
CA TRP A 55 -14.18 6.30 -15.82
C TRP A 55 -13.40 5.48 -16.83
N ARG A 56 -14.11 4.95 -17.83
CA ARG A 56 -13.52 4.28 -18.99
C ARG A 56 -12.57 3.16 -18.61
N GLN A 57 -11.36 3.16 -19.18
CA GLN A 57 -10.34 2.13 -18.97
C GLN A 57 -9.90 2.00 -17.52
N THR A 58 -9.74 3.12 -16.79
CA THR A 58 -9.38 3.11 -15.36
C THR A 58 -10.46 2.40 -14.55
N GLY A 59 -11.73 2.64 -14.83
CA GLY A 59 -12.85 1.95 -14.17
C GLY A 59 -12.88 0.44 -14.47
N GLU A 60 -12.67 0.04 -15.72
CA GLU A 60 -12.58 -1.37 -16.11
C GLU A 60 -11.38 -2.06 -15.47
N PHE A 61 -10.23 -1.38 -15.41
CA PHE A 61 -9.02 -1.89 -14.76
C PHE A 61 -9.25 -2.13 -13.26
N ILE A 62 -9.81 -1.14 -12.54
CA ILE A 62 -10.08 -1.26 -11.10
C ILE A 62 -11.04 -2.42 -10.84
N SER A 63 -12.13 -2.51 -11.58
CA SER A 63 -13.13 -3.56 -11.43
C SER A 63 -12.57 -4.97 -11.70
N LYS A 64 -11.60 -5.08 -12.60
CA LYS A 64 -10.99 -6.37 -12.97
C LYS A 64 -9.92 -6.85 -11.98
N TYR A 65 -9.14 -5.93 -11.43
CA TYR A 65 -7.92 -6.30 -10.71
C TYR A 65 -7.96 -6.01 -9.21
N PHE A 66 -8.98 -5.29 -8.73
CA PHE A 66 -9.12 -4.95 -7.34
C PHE A 66 -10.37 -5.55 -6.73
N SER A 67 -10.27 -5.98 -5.48
CA SER A 67 -11.36 -6.53 -4.69
C SER A 67 -11.34 -5.91 -3.28
N LYS A 68 -12.43 -6.14 -2.54
CA LYS A 68 -12.55 -5.71 -1.14
C LYS A 68 -11.31 -6.08 -0.31
N GLY A 69 -10.85 -5.13 0.49
CA GLY A 69 -9.71 -5.29 1.40
C GLY A 69 -8.35 -5.05 0.77
N ARG A 70 -8.27 -4.99 -0.56
CA ARG A 70 -7.01 -4.76 -1.26
C ARG A 70 -6.54 -3.31 -1.13
N MET A 71 -5.23 -3.12 -1.01
CA MET A 71 -4.62 -1.79 -0.97
C MET A 71 -4.57 -1.19 -2.37
N ILE A 72 -5.02 0.05 -2.51
CA ILE A 72 -5.02 0.80 -3.76
C ILE A 72 -4.44 2.19 -3.52
N VAL A 73 -3.65 2.69 -4.47
CA VAL A 73 -3.29 4.09 -4.58
C VAL A 73 -4.15 4.70 -5.69
N VAL A 74 -4.88 5.75 -5.36
CA VAL A 74 -5.74 6.50 -6.28
C VAL A 74 -5.12 7.86 -6.49
N ASP A 75 -4.94 8.24 -7.75
CA ASP A 75 -4.45 9.53 -8.18
C ASP A 75 -5.50 10.20 -9.05
N GLY A 76 -5.86 11.45 -8.75
CA GLY A 76 -6.94 12.13 -9.44
C GLY A 76 -7.27 13.50 -8.87
N ARG A 77 -8.55 13.85 -8.88
CA ARG A 77 -9.05 15.14 -8.41
C ARG A 77 -10.29 15.00 -7.54
N LEU A 78 -10.50 15.98 -6.67
CA LEU A 78 -11.70 16.06 -5.84
C LEU A 78 -12.82 16.76 -6.63
N GLU A 79 -14.01 16.14 -6.69
CA GLU A 79 -15.20 16.74 -7.25
C GLU A 79 -16.34 16.76 -6.25
N MET A 80 -17.16 17.80 -6.32
CA MET A 80 -18.39 17.91 -5.54
C MET A 80 -19.57 17.52 -6.44
N ARG A 81 -20.25 16.43 -6.08
CA ARG A 81 -21.40 15.95 -6.79
C ARG A 81 -22.70 16.39 -6.10
N ASP A 82 -23.51 17.12 -6.83
CA ASP A 82 -24.85 17.47 -6.39
C ASP A 82 -25.86 16.37 -6.80
N TRP A 83 -26.69 15.96 -5.89
CA TRP A 83 -27.74 14.98 -6.12
C TRP A 83 -28.98 15.26 -5.28
N THR A 84 -30.12 14.73 -5.67
CA THR A 84 -31.38 14.92 -4.97
C THR A 84 -31.77 13.59 -4.32
N ASP A 85 -32.03 13.62 -3.01
CA ASP A 85 -32.51 12.46 -2.31
C ASP A 85 -33.97 12.10 -2.66
N LYS A 86 -34.46 10.97 -2.16
CA LYS A 86 -35.82 10.49 -2.45
C LYS A 86 -36.92 11.42 -1.89
N GLU A 87 -36.55 12.29 -0.97
CA GLU A 87 -37.43 13.27 -0.30
C GLU A 87 -37.42 14.62 -1.05
N GLY A 88 -36.66 14.77 -2.13
CA GLY A 88 -36.55 15.99 -2.90
C GLY A 88 -35.51 16.99 -2.41
N ASN A 89 -34.74 16.67 -1.34
CA ASN A 89 -33.72 17.55 -0.81
C ASN A 89 -32.44 17.50 -1.65
N LYS A 90 -31.87 18.66 -1.95
CA LYS A 90 -30.56 18.77 -2.62
C LYS A 90 -29.44 18.39 -1.65
N ARG A 91 -28.64 17.44 -2.02
CA ARG A 91 -27.47 16.96 -1.28
C ARG A 91 -26.21 17.17 -2.11
N ARG A 92 -25.10 17.36 -1.40
CA ARG A 92 -23.79 17.48 -2.01
C ARG A 92 -22.83 16.47 -1.37
N THR A 93 -22.15 15.70 -2.17
CA THR A 93 -21.17 14.70 -1.72
C THR A 93 -19.84 14.96 -2.41
N ALA A 94 -18.76 14.91 -1.61
CA ALA A 94 -17.41 14.94 -2.14
C ALA A 94 -17.06 13.53 -2.65
N GLU A 95 -16.53 13.44 -3.86
CA GLU A 95 -15.99 12.20 -4.42
C GLU A 95 -14.68 12.45 -5.15
N VAL A 96 -13.81 11.45 -5.17
CA VAL A 96 -12.53 11.52 -5.89
C VAL A 96 -12.73 10.87 -7.25
N VAL A 97 -12.50 11.66 -8.30
CA VAL A 97 -12.45 11.14 -9.67
C VAL A 97 -11.03 10.64 -9.93
N ALA A 98 -10.90 9.32 -10.02
CA ALA A 98 -9.62 8.67 -10.25
C ALA A 98 -9.22 8.75 -11.72
N ASP A 99 -8.12 9.41 -11.98
CA ASP A 99 -7.48 9.46 -13.30
C ASP A 99 -6.55 8.27 -13.48
N ASN A 100 -5.78 7.91 -12.43
CA ASN A 100 -4.90 6.74 -12.39
C ASN A 100 -5.09 5.95 -11.09
N CYS A 101 -4.70 4.66 -11.12
CA CYS A 101 -4.64 3.83 -9.91
C CYS A 101 -3.48 2.85 -9.98
N TYR A 102 -2.94 2.51 -8.80
CA TYR A 102 -1.79 1.63 -8.66
C TYR A 102 -2.03 0.64 -7.52
N PHE A 103 -1.37 -0.52 -7.60
CA PHE A 103 -1.38 -1.47 -6.50
C PHE A 103 -0.55 -0.94 -5.34
N GLY A 104 -1.13 -0.89 -4.15
CA GLY A 104 -0.45 -0.49 -2.91
C GLY A 104 0.14 -1.66 -2.13
N ASP A 105 -0.13 -2.88 -2.55
CA ASP A 105 0.38 -4.11 -1.94
C ASP A 105 0.92 -5.07 -3.00
N SER A 106 1.83 -5.95 -2.59
CA SER A 106 2.23 -7.09 -3.41
C SER A 106 1.04 -8.05 -3.55
N LYS A 107 0.90 -8.69 -4.70
CA LYS A 107 -0.03 -9.79 -4.87
C LYS A 107 0.37 -10.87 -3.85
N ARG A 108 -0.43 -11.03 -2.80
CA ARG A 108 -0.35 -12.25 -2.00
C ARG A 108 -0.87 -13.36 -2.90
N ASP A 109 0.01 -14.27 -3.25
CA ASP A 109 -0.43 -15.53 -3.80
C ASP A 109 -1.24 -16.22 -2.70
N ASP A 110 -2.55 -16.31 -2.89
CA ASP A 110 -3.49 -17.08 -2.06
C ASP A 110 -3.25 -18.60 -2.26
N GLN A 111 -2.00 -18.99 -2.38
CA GLN A 111 -1.62 -20.39 -2.48
C GLN A 111 -0.93 -20.82 -1.21
N GLY A 112 -1.72 -21.41 -0.33
CA GLY A 112 -1.27 -22.29 0.73
C GLY A 112 -0.95 -21.58 2.05
N GLY A 113 -1.81 -21.82 3.03
CA GLY A 113 -1.53 -21.61 4.43
C GLY A 113 -0.20 -22.24 4.84
N SER A 114 0.84 -21.45 4.92
CA SER A 114 2.05 -21.81 5.64
C SER A 114 1.80 -21.51 7.11
N SER A 115 1.32 -22.51 7.81
CA SER A 115 1.34 -22.60 9.26
C SER A 115 2.77 -22.34 9.74
N TYR A 116 3.01 -21.17 10.28
CA TYR A 116 4.17 -20.96 11.15
C TYR A 116 3.94 -21.77 12.41
N GLY A 117 4.38 -23.06 12.35
CA GLY A 117 4.48 -23.90 13.52
C GLY A 117 5.49 -23.31 14.50
N GLY A 118 4.99 -22.89 15.63
CA GLY A 118 5.81 -22.49 16.77
C GLY A 118 6.71 -23.65 17.18
N ASN A 119 7.99 -23.39 17.28
CA ASN A 119 8.99 -24.28 17.81
C ASN A 119 8.77 -24.46 19.32
N ALA A 120 8.07 -25.53 19.67
CA ALA A 120 8.00 -25.99 21.06
C ALA A 120 9.33 -26.69 21.41
N TYR A 121 10.02 -26.15 22.40
CA TYR A 121 11.10 -26.82 23.10
C TYR A 121 10.59 -28.12 23.75
N GLY A 122 11.15 -29.24 23.36
CA GLY A 122 10.94 -30.52 24.02
C GLY A 122 12.16 -31.41 23.78
N GLY A 123 13.06 -31.51 24.77
CA GLY A 123 14.20 -32.39 24.74
C GLY A 123 13.81 -33.85 24.79
N ASN A 124 14.54 -34.71 24.12
CA ASN A 124 14.99 -35.97 24.69
C ASN A 124 16.16 -36.55 23.90
N SER A 125 17.18 -36.93 24.66
CA SER A 125 18.39 -37.61 24.25
C SER A 125 18.10 -39.04 23.79
N TYR A 126 18.77 -39.52 22.71
CA TYR A 126 19.35 -40.87 22.64
C TYR A 126 20.49 -40.86 21.62
N GLY A 127 21.61 -41.45 22.05
CA GLY A 127 22.88 -41.53 21.38
C GLY A 127 22.93 -42.49 20.19
N GLY A 128 23.93 -42.24 19.36
CA GLY A 128 24.30 -43.09 18.24
C GLY A 128 25.53 -42.46 17.57
N SER A 129 26.71 -42.91 17.98
CA SER A 129 27.99 -42.64 17.35
C SER A 129 28.06 -43.29 15.94
N TYR A 130 28.43 -42.55 14.91
CA TYR A 130 29.18 -43.04 13.78
C TYR A 130 30.18 -42.02 13.26
N SER A 131 31.36 -42.54 13.02
CA SER A 131 32.64 -41.98 12.63
C SER A 131 32.57 -41.13 11.34
N ALA A 132 33.40 -40.10 11.36
CA ALA A 132 33.82 -39.36 10.17
C ALA A 132 34.74 -40.15 9.28
N PRO A 133 34.82 -39.83 8.01
CA PRO A 133 36.16 -39.70 7.42
C PRO A 133 36.36 -38.29 6.83
N ALA A 134 37.59 -37.85 7.06
CA ALA A 134 38.20 -36.64 6.55
C ALA A 134 38.34 -36.69 5.04
N THR A 135 38.13 -35.54 4.39
CA THR A 135 39.08 -34.95 3.44
C THR A 135 38.54 -33.62 2.96
N ALA A 136 39.14 -32.54 3.39
CA ALA A 136 39.01 -31.24 2.78
C ALA A 136 40.08 -31.09 1.66
N PRO A 137 39.73 -30.54 0.53
CA PRO A 137 40.72 -29.88 -0.31
C PRO A 137 40.75 -28.37 0.03
N SER A 138 41.91 -27.93 0.47
CA SER A 138 42.28 -26.52 0.60
C SER A 138 42.29 -25.88 -0.78
N TYR A 139 41.53 -24.83 -0.97
CA TYR A 139 41.72 -23.93 -2.12
C TYR A 139 41.95 -22.50 -1.65
N GLY A 140 43.08 -22.00 -1.98
CA GLY A 140 43.68 -20.73 -2.18
C GLY A 140 42.97 -19.48 -1.68
N GLY A 141 43.70 -18.70 -0.89
CA GLY A 141 43.35 -17.41 -0.38
C GLY A 141 42.99 -16.41 -1.46
N TYR A 142 41.90 -15.70 -1.23
CA TYR A 142 41.69 -14.40 -1.86
C TYR A 142 41.81 -13.34 -0.78
N SER A 143 42.82 -12.49 -0.99
CA SER A 143 43.06 -11.29 -0.21
C SER A 143 41.83 -10.38 -0.28
N ALA A 144 41.38 -9.90 0.86
CA ALA A 144 40.33 -8.88 0.94
C ALA A 144 40.82 -7.61 0.24
N PRO A 145 40.00 -6.97 -0.59
CA PRO A 145 40.33 -5.65 -1.08
C PRO A 145 40.17 -4.62 0.04
N ALA A 146 41.11 -3.69 0.05
CA ALA A 146 41.23 -2.58 0.96
C ALA A 146 39.94 -1.76 1.05
N SER A 147 39.65 -1.28 2.25
CA SER A 147 38.60 -0.33 2.61
C SER A 147 38.44 0.78 1.56
N ALA A 148 37.23 0.91 1.01
CA ALA A 148 36.82 2.06 0.22
C ALA A 148 36.90 3.33 1.09
N PRO A 149 37.33 4.47 0.53
CA PRO A 149 37.36 5.73 1.24
C PRO A 149 35.94 6.14 1.62
N ALA A 150 35.80 6.68 2.82
CA ALA A 150 34.57 7.30 3.31
C ALA A 150 34.10 8.36 2.30
N SER A 151 32.82 8.27 1.90
CA SER A 151 32.18 9.27 1.10
C SER A 151 32.27 10.63 1.81
N ASP A 152 32.87 11.62 1.15
CA ASP A 152 32.77 13.03 1.50
C ASP A 152 31.32 13.49 1.40
N PHE A 153 30.53 13.26 2.44
CA PHE A 153 29.36 14.08 2.69
C PHE A 153 29.87 15.40 3.27
N ALA A 154 29.85 16.44 2.44
CA ALA A 154 30.07 17.79 2.92
C ALA A 154 29.07 18.08 4.03
N MET A 155 29.57 18.30 5.26
CA MET A 155 28.78 18.92 6.31
C MET A 155 28.41 20.30 5.82
N LEU A 156 27.10 20.56 5.70
CA LEU A 156 26.60 21.91 5.51
C LEU A 156 26.91 22.69 6.79
N ASP A 157 27.66 23.77 6.64
CA ASP A 157 27.92 24.70 7.72
C ASP A 157 26.61 25.38 8.15
N ASP A 158 26.43 25.54 9.48
CA ASP A 158 25.23 26.09 10.13
C ASP A 158 24.91 27.57 9.76
N ASP A 159 25.63 28.17 8.83
CA ASP A 159 25.43 29.59 8.43
C ASP A 159 24.28 29.81 7.44
N ASP A 160 23.65 28.77 6.90
CA ASP A 160 22.51 28.92 5.96
C ASP A 160 21.13 28.98 6.64
N ALA A 161 21.07 29.15 7.97
CA ALA A 161 19.82 29.21 8.74
C ALA A 161 19.09 30.58 8.66
N GLN A 162 19.51 31.50 7.79
CA GLN A 162 18.77 32.73 7.53
C GLN A 162 18.02 32.65 6.19
N LEU A 163 16.88 31.99 6.20
CA LEU A 163 15.91 32.13 5.12
C LEU A 163 15.14 33.44 5.31
N PRO A 164 15.14 34.32 4.32
CA PRO A 164 14.33 35.55 4.38
C PRO A 164 12.86 35.20 4.09
N PHE A 165 12.03 35.20 5.09
CA PHE A 165 10.58 35.31 4.97
C PHE A 165 10.15 36.64 5.59
#